data_803e70579e061072338871f8e83df547
#
_entry.id   803e70579e061072338871f8e83df547
#
_cell.length_a   1.000
_cell.length_b   1.000
_cell.length_c   1.000
_cell.angle_alpha   90.00
_cell.angle_beta   90.00
_cell.angle_gamma   90.00
#
_symmetry.space_group_name_H-M   'P 1'
#
loop_
_entity.id
_entity.type
_entity.pdbx_description
1 polymer ?
#
loop_
_entity_poly.entity_id
_entity_poly.type
_entity_poly.pdbx_seq_one_letter_code
_entity_poly.pdbx_strand_id
1 'polypeptide(L)'
;MKLPHWFYKLLSLVTMPLRKNPAFFVFMYVLGCVCAWSTLSHARGAELYDNLYLELFLDVYVLTALLSLLPRVVMPWVRALLYVVFYVVALTDVYCFVKFDSTLTPTMLLLVGETDEREAGEFLQSCVSPDVLFSNVGWVLLIMLTHIFISLELRFPHLVPRKVKEWGKAARDKVASWRMWIVPPTAVVLIALVVWSALVSAHNKAATWKLLTAPTIGDVEHTLTEKDHAVLYQPIYRLVFSIYANELTASQVTKLVRAADKVKVDRCSFTSPDIVLIIGESYNRHHSSQYGYVMPTTPRQKKRERTGRLVKFTDVVAPWNLTSFVFKNLFSMHVVGQKGEWCDYPLFPELFRKAGYHVTFLTNQFLPKAKEAVYDFSGGFFLNNPKLSAAQFDTRNDKLHVFDEGLLKDYDELKAQEGDHNLTIFHLIGQHVVYRQRSPKDRKRFKGDDYIDIKPNLNARERGILSDYDNAILYNDSIVDQIMQRFEQREAIVIYVPDHGEECYEGDMHFFCRLHSADIDARLAHAEFDIPFWIWCSKKYVRRHPKVFREIVAARHRRFMTDALPHLLVYLAGIHAPDYNSKYNLISPDYDEMRPRILKGTTDYDKLSEK
;
A
#
# COMPACT_ATOMS: atom_id res chain seq x y z
N MET A 1 60.24 9.70 4.42
CA MET A 1 59.78 11.05 4.14
C MET A 1 58.79 11.46 5.27
N LYS A 2 59.14 12.47 6.12
CA LYS A 2 58.22 12.92 7.18
C LYS A 2 57.17 13.80 6.50
N LEU A 3 55.89 13.38 6.58
CA LEU A 3 54.77 14.22 6.08
C LEU A 3 54.77 15.60 6.75
N PRO A 4 54.43 16.68 6.04
CA PRO A 4 54.25 18.01 6.64
C PRO A 4 53.27 17.97 7.83
N HIS A 5 53.52 18.69 8.89
CA HIS A 5 52.74 18.63 10.12
C HIS A 5 51.25 19.01 9.92
N TRP A 6 50.97 19.95 9.04
CA TRP A 6 49.59 20.33 8.69
C TRP A 6 48.85 19.20 7.97
N PHE A 7 49.53 18.47 7.06
CA PHE A 7 48.93 17.35 6.31
C PHE A 7 48.65 16.18 7.25
N TYR A 8 49.54 15.85 8.17
CA TYR A 8 49.30 14.85 9.21
C TYR A 8 48.09 15.24 10.11
N LYS A 9 47.94 16.54 10.47
CA LYS A 9 46.77 17.02 11.21
C LYS A 9 45.48 16.78 10.43
N LEU A 10 45.45 17.06 9.14
CA LEU A 10 44.29 16.84 8.27
C LEU A 10 43.89 15.37 8.22
N LEU A 11 44.86 14.46 7.96
CA LEU A 11 44.62 13.01 7.98
C LEU A 11 44.15 12.50 9.34
N SER A 12 44.67 13.10 10.40
CA SER A 12 44.27 12.81 11.77
C SER A 12 42.81 13.19 12.08
N LEU A 13 42.22 14.18 11.39
CA LEU A 13 40.80 14.53 11.51
C LEU A 13 39.91 13.41 10.95
N VAL A 14 40.26 12.86 9.81
CA VAL A 14 39.49 11.76 9.19
C VAL A 14 39.46 10.52 10.09
N THR A 15 40.55 10.18 10.79
CA THR A 15 40.57 9.03 11.71
C THR A 15 40.01 9.35 13.10
N MET A 16 39.74 10.63 13.41
CA MET A 16 39.31 11.07 14.74
C MET A 16 37.99 10.42 15.19
N PRO A 17 36.94 10.27 14.35
CA PRO A 17 35.69 9.63 14.75
C PRO A 17 35.90 8.24 15.34
N LEU A 18 36.61 7.39 14.61
CA LEU A 18 36.88 6.00 15.02
C LEU A 18 37.80 5.93 16.25
N ARG A 19 38.70 6.89 16.43
CA ARG A 19 39.58 6.93 17.62
C ARG A 19 38.87 7.41 18.87
N LYS A 20 37.92 8.36 18.74
CA LYS A 20 37.16 8.89 19.89
C LYS A 20 36.01 7.98 20.32
N ASN A 21 35.34 7.34 19.36
CA ASN A 21 34.14 6.54 19.59
C ASN A 21 34.20 5.17 18.88
N PRO A 22 35.27 4.34 19.06
CA PRO A 22 35.44 3.08 18.35
C PRO A 22 34.29 2.08 18.65
N ALA A 23 33.92 1.97 19.92
CA ALA A 23 32.84 1.09 20.33
C ALA A 23 31.50 1.49 19.69
N PHE A 24 31.19 2.80 19.64
CA PHE A 24 29.96 3.27 19.01
C PHE A 24 29.91 2.88 17.54
N PHE A 25 30.99 3.13 16.79
CA PHE A 25 31.06 2.75 15.40
C PHE A 25 30.87 1.24 15.19
N VAL A 26 31.64 0.41 15.90
CA VAL A 26 31.61 -1.05 15.71
C VAL A 26 30.25 -1.63 16.09
N PHE A 27 29.72 -1.27 17.26
CA PHE A 27 28.45 -1.84 17.73
C PHE A 27 27.27 -1.39 16.85
N MET A 28 27.22 -0.14 16.40
CA MET A 28 26.14 0.34 15.55
C MET A 28 26.23 -0.24 14.12
N TYR A 29 27.44 -0.41 13.59
CA TYR A 29 27.63 -1.05 12.30
C TYR A 29 27.22 -2.53 12.33
N VAL A 30 27.68 -3.29 13.33
CA VAL A 30 27.30 -4.69 13.49
C VAL A 30 25.80 -4.83 13.73
N LEU A 31 25.20 -3.97 14.56
CA LEU A 31 23.76 -3.93 14.80
C LEU A 31 22.98 -3.75 13.51
N GLY A 32 23.37 -2.77 12.66
CA GLY A 32 22.73 -2.53 11.38
C GLY A 32 22.83 -3.72 10.43
N CYS A 33 24.00 -4.37 10.34
CA CYS A 33 24.17 -5.59 9.56
C CYS A 33 23.25 -6.72 10.06
N VAL A 34 23.23 -6.96 11.37
CA VAL A 34 22.40 -8.02 11.96
C VAL A 34 20.92 -7.74 11.78
N CYS A 35 20.46 -6.50 11.92
CA CYS A 35 19.07 -6.14 11.67
C CYS A 35 18.67 -6.40 10.21
N ALA A 36 19.51 -6.01 9.24
CA ALA A 36 19.25 -6.25 7.83
C ALA A 36 19.15 -7.75 7.50
N TRP A 37 20.05 -8.57 8.06
CA TRP A 37 20.00 -10.03 7.91
C TRP A 37 18.79 -10.65 8.62
N SER A 38 18.46 -10.16 9.81
CA SER A 38 17.36 -10.68 10.64
C SER A 38 15.97 -10.39 10.09
N THR A 39 15.85 -9.40 9.20
CA THR A 39 14.58 -8.98 8.56
C THR A 39 14.46 -9.41 7.11
N LEU A 40 15.28 -10.39 6.66
CA LEU A 40 15.16 -11.00 5.33
C LEU A 40 14.11 -12.12 5.34
N SER A 41 13.13 -12.01 4.46
CA SER A 41 12.16 -13.09 4.22
C SER A 41 12.70 -14.09 3.21
N HIS A 42 13.46 -15.08 3.67
CA HIS A 42 13.98 -16.16 2.84
C HIS A 42 12.85 -16.95 2.15
N ALA A 43 11.71 -17.07 2.80
CA ALA A 43 10.54 -17.75 2.24
C ALA A 43 9.96 -17.04 1.00
N ARG A 44 10.21 -15.73 0.86
CA ARG A 44 9.78 -14.91 -0.28
C ARG A 44 10.87 -14.69 -1.32
N GLY A 45 12.04 -15.31 -1.13
CA GLY A 45 13.19 -15.12 -2.03
C GLY A 45 13.81 -13.72 -1.96
N ALA A 46 13.60 -12.99 -0.85
CA ALA A 46 14.18 -11.67 -0.68
C ALA A 46 15.72 -11.75 -0.60
N GLU A 47 16.38 -10.90 -1.35
CA GLU A 47 17.83 -10.76 -1.34
C GLU A 47 18.26 -9.57 -0.48
N LEU A 48 19.48 -9.64 0.03
CA LEU A 48 20.06 -8.55 0.79
C LEU A 48 20.32 -7.37 -0.15
N TYR A 49 20.05 -6.15 0.32
CA TYR A 49 20.33 -4.95 -0.46
C TYR A 49 21.84 -4.87 -0.83
N ASP A 50 22.16 -4.80 -2.11
CA ASP A 50 23.53 -4.91 -2.64
C ASP A 50 24.52 -3.92 -2.01
N ASN A 51 24.07 -2.67 -1.78
CA ASN A 51 24.92 -1.61 -1.27
C ASN A 51 24.90 -1.48 0.26
N LEU A 52 24.24 -2.40 0.96
CA LEU A 52 24.03 -2.34 2.41
C LEU A 52 25.28 -1.98 3.20
N TYR A 53 26.37 -2.72 2.98
CA TYR A 53 27.58 -2.57 3.80
C TYR A 53 28.25 -1.21 3.62
N LEU A 54 28.27 -0.68 2.39
CA LEU A 54 28.88 0.61 2.08
C LEU A 54 27.99 1.77 2.57
N GLU A 55 26.70 1.70 2.34
CA GLU A 55 25.76 2.74 2.82
C GLU A 55 25.71 2.77 4.35
N LEU A 56 25.63 1.61 4.98
CA LEU A 56 25.65 1.51 6.44
C LEU A 56 26.98 2.02 7.03
N PHE A 57 28.11 1.73 6.36
CA PHE A 57 29.39 2.28 6.76
C PHE A 57 29.37 3.81 6.74
N LEU A 58 28.88 4.41 5.66
CA LEU A 58 28.78 5.87 5.52
C LEU A 58 27.92 6.48 6.63
N ASP A 59 26.73 5.90 6.88
CA ASP A 59 25.80 6.41 7.89
C ASP A 59 26.40 6.38 9.28
N VAL A 60 26.95 5.24 9.67
CA VAL A 60 27.55 5.07 11.01
C VAL A 60 28.81 5.91 11.16
N TYR A 61 29.61 6.05 10.08
CA TYR A 61 30.79 6.88 10.10
C TYR A 61 30.43 8.38 10.25
N VAL A 62 29.47 8.88 9.49
CA VAL A 62 29.00 10.27 9.58
C VAL A 62 28.42 10.55 10.97
N LEU A 63 27.56 9.65 11.48
CA LEU A 63 26.99 9.79 12.81
C LEU A 63 28.08 9.80 13.90
N THR A 64 29.08 8.91 13.77
CA THR A 64 30.25 8.85 14.68
C THR A 64 31.10 10.13 14.58
N ALA A 65 31.23 10.70 13.39
CA ALA A 65 31.93 11.97 13.18
C ALA A 65 31.19 13.14 13.86
N LEU A 66 29.88 13.26 13.65
CA LEU A 66 29.05 14.26 14.31
C LEU A 66 29.13 14.14 15.84
N LEU A 67 29.00 12.92 16.38
CA LEU A 67 29.16 12.65 17.80
C LEU A 67 30.55 13.09 18.32
N SER A 68 31.60 12.92 17.52
CA SER A 68 32.97 13.28 17.89
C SER A 68 33.25 14.78 17.88
N LEU A 69 32.38 15.60 17.27
CA LEU A 69 32.45 17.06 17.29
C LEU A 69 31.82 17.66 18.55
N LEU A 70 31.02 16.91 19.29
CA LEU A 70 30.35 17.38 20.49
C LEU A 70 31.36 17.69 21.61
N PRO A 71 31.05 18.67 22.49
CA PRO A 71 31.83 18.95 23.67
C PRO A 71 31.96 17.70 24.56
N ARG A 72 33.12 17.55 25.21
CA ARG A 72 33.45 16.37 26.04
C ARG A 72 32.42 16.10 27.15
N VAL A 73 31.72 17.11 27.63
CA VAL A 73 30.70 16.98 28.67
C VAL A 73 29.39 16.42 28.12
N VAL A 74 29.00 16.82 26.91
CA VAL A 74 27.73 16.48 26.25
C VAL A 74 27.80 15.14 25.52
N MET A 75 28.94 14.85 24.88
CA MET A 75 29.14 13.66 24.06
C MET A 75 28.73 12.34 24.73
N PRO A 76 29.06 12.05 26.01
CA PRO A 76 28.67 10.79 26.65
C PRO A 76 27.15 10.62 26.78
N TRP A 77 26.44 11.70 27.07
CA TRP A 77 24.98 11.69 27.22
C TRP A 77 24.28 11.48 25.88
N VAL A 78 24.70 12.19 24.84
CA VAL A 78 24.15 11.99 23.48
C VAL A 78 24.46 10.59 22.98
N ARG A 79 25.67 10.08 23.20
CA ARG A 79 26.04 8.73 22.83
C ARG A 79 25.20 7.67 23.56
N ALA A 80 24.94 7.87 24.87
CA ALA A 80 24.08 6.96 25.65
C ALA A 80 22.64 6.97 25.11
N LEU A 81 22.10 8.16 24.83
CA LEU A 81 20.78 8.31 24.22
C LEU A 81 20.69 7.59 22.88
N LEU A 82 21.68 7.78 21.99
CA LEU A 82 21.73 7.11 20.70
C LEU A 82 21.76 5.58 20.84
N TYR A 83 22.55 5.04 21.78
CA TYR A 83 22.54 3.61 22.05
C TYR A 83 21.15 3.10 22.45
N VAL A 84 20.47 3.79 23.36
CA VAL A 84 19.13 3.40 23.79
C VAL A 84 18.16 3.43 22.60
N VAL A 85 18.14 4.52 21.84
CA VAL A 85 17.26 4.66 20.67
C VAL A 85 17.52 3.54 19.65
N PHE A 86 18.77 3.34 19.24
CA PHE A 86 19.09 2.34 18.21
C PHE A 86 18.79 0.91 18.67
N TYR A 87 19.08 0.55 19.94
CA TYR A 87 18.74 -0.79 20.43
C TYR A 87 17.24 -1.01 20.57
N VAL A 88 16.49 -0.04 21.10
CA VAL A 88 15.04 -0.15 21.23
C VAL A 88 14.39 -0.30 19.86
N VAL A 89 14.77 0.55 18.91
CA VAL A 89 14.21 0.51 17.53
C VAL A 89 14.58 -0.80 16.83
N ALA A 90 15.82 -1.26 16.97
CA ALA A 90 16.27 -2.53 16.37
C ALA A 90 15.52 -3.74 16.96
N LEU A 91 15.35 -3.79 18.29
CA LEU A 91 14.59 -4.85 18.95
C LEU A 91 13.14 -4.86 18.49
N THR A 92 12.51 -3.69 18.43
CA THR A 92 11.11 -3.56 17.97
C THR A 92 10.96 -4.01 16.51
N ASP A 93 11.83 -3.55 15.62
CA ASP A 93 11.78 -3.86 14.18
C ASP A 93 11.97 -5.36 13.91
N VAL A 94 12.99 -5.97 14.52
CA VAL A 94 13.26 -7.42 14.37
C VAL A 94 12.18 -8.25 15.04
N TYR A 95 11.64 -7.81 16.19
CA TYR A 95 10.51 -8.47 16.85
C TYR A 95 9.26 -8.46 15.96
N CYS A 96 8.91 -7.32 15.40
CA CYS A 96 7.79 -7.20 14.48
C CYS A 96 7.96 -8.17 13.29
N PHE A 97 9.16 -8.26 12.74
CA PHE A 97 9.44 -9.18 11.65
C PHE A 97 9.29 -10.65 12.05
N VAL A 98 9.80 -11.04 13.22
CA VAL A 98 9.72 -12.43 13.72
C VAL A 98 8.27 -12.85 14.02
N LYS A 99 7.45 -11.94 14.56
CA LYS A 99 6.07 -12.27 14.97
C LYS A 99 5.04 -12.06 13.86
N PHE A 100 5.23 -11.06 13.00
CA PHE A 100 4.23 -10.61 12.03
C PHE A 100 4.72 -10.69 10.58
N ASP A 101 5.95 -11.19 10.34
CA ASP A 101 6.61 -11.21 9.02
C ASP A 101 6.64 -9.82 8.35
N SER A 102 6.68 -8.77 9.16
CA SER A 102 6.69 -7.37 8.75
C SER A 102 7.61 -6.54 9.63
N THR A 103 8.48 -5.76 9.01
CA THR A 103 9.31 -4.77 9.71
C THR A 103 8.47 -3.62 10.26
N LEU A 104 9.08 -2.66 10.94
CA LEU A 104 8.43 -1.41 11.35
C LEU A 104 7.85 -0.70 10.12
N THR A 105 6.53 -0.68 10.05
CA THR A 105 5.74 0.01 9.03
C THR A 105 4.82 1.03 9.70
N PRO A 106 4.26 2.00 8.98
CA PRO A 106 3.27 2.93 9.54
C PRO A 106 2.09 2.22 10.22
N THR A 107 1.60 1.12 9.64
CA THR A 107 0.53 0.30 10.24
C THR A 107 0.96 -0.36 11.54
N MET A 108 2.18 -0.92 11.59
CA MET A 108 2.71 -1.52 12.81
C MET A 108 2.89 -0.47 13.92
N LEU A 109 3.31 0.74 13.56
CA LEU A 109 3.45 1.83 14.52
C LEU A 109 2.09 2.30 15.08
N LEU A 110 1.04 2.32 14.26
CA LEU A 110 -0.32 2.61 14.71
C LEU A 110 -0.83 1.53 15.68
N LEU A 111 -0.63 0.25 15.36
CA LEU A 111 -1.01 -0.86 16.24
C LEU A 111 -0.32 -0.76 17.61
N VAL A 112 0.96 -0.40 17.64
CA VAL A 112 1.69 -0.16 18.90
C VAL A 112 1.11 1.04 19.67
N GLY A 113 0.69 2.10 18.98
CA GLY A 113 0.09 3.30 19.58
C GLY A 113 -1.34 3.09 20.11
N GLU A 114 -2.08 2.12 19.59
CA GLU A 114 -3.45 1.77 20.03
C GLU A 114 -3.46 0.71 21.16
N THR A 115 -2.30 0.14 21.50
CA THR A 115 -2.13 -0.89 22.53
C THR A 115 -2.37 -0.29 23.91
N ASP A 116 -3.32 -0.82 24.67
CA ASP A 116 -3.58 -0.40 26.05
C ASP A 116 -2.51 -0.95 27.03
N GLU A 117 -2.52 -0.50 28.31
CA GLU A 117 -1.54 -0.92 29.33
C GLU A 117 -1.53 -2.44 29.57
N ARG A 118 -2.66 -3.11 29.44
CA ARG A 118 -2.79 -4.55 29.62
C ARG A 118 -2.18 -5.29 28.43
N GLU A 119 -2.53 -4.89 27.22
CA GLU A 119 -1.99 -5.44 25.99
C GLU A 119 -0.48 -5.15 25.88
N ALA A 120 -0.02 -3.98 26.33
CA ALA A 120 1.40 -3.64 26.42
C ALA A 120 2.14 -4.59 27.40
N GLY A 121 1.52 -4.95 28.52
CA GLY A 121 2.05 -5.92 29.46
C GLY A 121 2.15 -7.34 28.87
N GLU A 122 1.12 -7.80 28.18
CA GLU A 122 1.09 -9.08 27.47
C GLU A 122 2.12 -9.10 26.32
N PHE A 123 2.25 -7.97 25.61
CA PHE A 123 3.27 -7.77 24.58
C PHE A 123 4.69 -7.91 25.15
N LEU A 124 4.99 -7.20 26.25
CA LEU A 124 6.29 -7.29 26.91
C LEU A 124 6.60 -8.72 27.41
N GLN A 125 5.61 -9.42 27.96
CA GLN A 125 5.76 -10.83 28.34
C GLN A 125 6.03 -11.71 27.12
N SER A 126 5.39 -11.46 25.98
CA SER A 126 5.63 -12.21 24.74
C SER A 126 7.03 -11.98 24.18
N CYS A 127 7.62 -10.78 24.38
CA CYS A 127 9.00 -10.47 23.98
C CYS A 127 10.05 -11.31 24.73
N VAL A 128 9.74 -11.76 25.94
CA VAL A 128 10.65 -12.55 26.81
C VAL A 128 10.40 -14.07 26.67
N SER A 129 9.49 -14.48 25.78
CA SER A 129 9.25 -15.91 25.56
C SER A 129 10.49 -16.62 24.96
N PRO A 130 10.76 -17.89 25.31
CA PRO A 130 11.90 -18.63 24.76
C PRO A 130 11.95 -18.62 23.24
N ASP A 131 10.79 -18.74 22.57
CA ASP A 131 10.67 -18.74 21.11
C ASP A 131 11.18 -17.43 20.48
N VAL A 132 10.99 -16.30 21.15
CA VAL A 132 11.48 -15.00 20.70
C VAL A 132 12.97 -14.83 21.03
N LEU A 133 13.39 -15.23 22.24
CA LEU A 133 14.78 -15.12 22.68
C LEU A 133 15.74 -15.96 21.81
N PHE A 134 15.29 -17.13 21.35
CA PHE A 134 16.07 -18.01 20.45
C PHE A 134 15.82 -17.75 18.96
N SER A 135 15.06 -16.71 18.61
CA SER A 135 14.88 -16.23 17.24
C SER A 135 15.95 -15.20 16.82
N ASN A 136 15.74 -14.53 15.69
CA ASN A 136 16.60 -13.43 15.24
C ASN A 136 16.68 -12.26 16.24
N VAL A 137 15.70 -12.08 17.12
CA VAL A 137 15.75 -11.11 18.24
C VAL A 137 16.90 -11.41 19.18
N GLY A 138 17.23 -12.68 19.40
CA GLY A 138 18.35 -13.11 20.24
C GLY A 138 19.70 -12.57 19.78
N TRP A 139 19.93 -12.41 18.47
CA TRP A 139 21.16 -11.81 17.97
C TRP A 139 21.29 -10.33 18.34
N VAL A 140 20.21 -9.56 18.27
CA VAL A 140 20.18 -8.16 18.69
C VAL A 140 20.45 -8.05 20.20
N LEU A 141 19.80 -8.91 21.00
CA LEU A 141 20.03 -8.99 22.44
C LEU A 141 21.47 -9.37 22.77
N LEU A 142 22.08 -10.30 22.05
CA LEU A 142 23.47 -10.71 22.25
C LEU A 142 24.44 -9.54 22.01
N ILE A 143 24.23 -8.75 20.95
CA ILE A 143 25.03 -7.55 20.68
C ILE A 143 24.88 -6.54 21.83
N MET A 144 23.64 -6.28 22.24
CA MET A 144 23.34 -5.35 23.34
C MET A 144 24.00 -5.79 24.64
N LEU A 145 23.84 -7.06 25.04
CA LEU A 145 24.42 -7.61 26.25
C LEU A 145 25.96 -7.60 26.21
N THR A 146 26.56 -7.93 25.06
CA THR A 146 28.01 -7.86 24.85
C THR A 146 28.51 -6.42 25.02
N HIS A 147 27.78 -5.44 24.44
CA HIS A 147 28.12 -4.03 24.60
C HIS A 147 28.02 -3.57 26.07
N ILE A 148 26.93 -3.95 26.76
CA ILE A 148 26.77 -3.66 28.21
C ILE A 148 27.90 -4.29 29.02
N PHE A 149 28.23 -5.55 28.78
CA PHE A 149 29.29 -6.25 29.47
C PHE A 149 30.66 -5.56 29.30
N ILE A 150 31.03 -5.21 28.07
CA ILE A 150 32.28 -4.48 27.78
C ILE A 150 32.27 -3.10 28.43
N SER A 151 31.14 -2.40 28.41
CA SER A 151 31.01 -1.07 29.04
C SER A 151 31.12 -1.13 30.56
N LEU A 152 30.55 -2.16 31.20
CA LEU A 152 30.65 -2.40 32.65
C LEU A 152 32.06 -2.81 33.04
N GLU A 153 32.72 -3.65 32.24
CA GLU A 153 34.09 -4.08 32.50
C GLU A 153 35.08 -2.89 32.45
N LEU A 154 34.87 -1.96 31.50
CA LEU A 154 35.66 -0.72 31.45
C LEU A 154 35.46 0.16 32.68
N ARG A 155 34.32 0.06 33.37
CA ARG A 155 33.97 0.86 34.54
C ARG A 155 34.31 0.15 35.85
N PHE A 156 34.23 -1.20 35.89
CA PHE A 156 34.49 -2.06 37.05
C PHE A 156 35.47 -3.18 36.67
N PRO A 157 36.78 -2.91 36.72
CA PRO A 157 37.79 -3.78 36.11
C PRO A 157 38.09 -5.08 36.87
N HIS A 158 37.12 -5.76 37.43
CA HIS A 158 37.30 -7.02 38.17
C HIS A 158 36.77 -8.26 37.45
N LEU A 159 36.04 -8.09 36.34
CA LEU A 159 35.35 -9.16 35.61
C LEU A 159 36.26 -9.89 34.59
N VAL A 160 37.33 -9.25 34.11
CA VAL A 160 38.25 -9.85 33.12
C VAL A 160 39.56 -10.27 33.77
N PRO A 161 40.11 -11.46 33.42
CA PRO A 161 41.39 -11.93 33.92
C PRO A 161 42.53 -10.93 33.68
N ARG A 162 43.40 -10.77 34.69
CA ARG A 162 44.52 -9.80 34.70
C ARG A 162 45.40 -9.93 33.43
N LYS A 163 45.67 -11.16 32.98
CA LYS A 163 46.46 -11.43 31.75
C LYS A 163 45.85 -10.80 30.50
N VAL A 164 44.51 -10.84 30.34
CA VAL A 164 43.80 -10.25 29.15
C VAL A 164 43.91 -8.73 29.20
N LYS A 165 43.85 -8.12 30.38
CA LYS A 165 44.06 -6.66 30.53
C LYS A 165 45.47 -6.21 30.21
N GLU A 166 46.46 -6.98 30.66
CA GLU A 166 47.88 -6.73 30.35
C GLU A 166 48.13 -6.83 28.87
N TRP A 167 47.55 -7.83 28.19
CA TRP A 167 47.59 -7.98 26.72
C TRP A 167 46.90 -6.79 26.01
N GLY A 168 45.71 -6.40 26.43
CA GLY A 168 44.97 -5.27 25.87
C GLY A 168 45.70 -3.93 26.07
N LYS A 169 46.39 -3.76 27.22
CA LYS A 169 47.24 -2.58 27.48
C LYS A 169 48.48 -2.57 26.58
N ALA A 170 49.21 -3.69 26.52
CA ALA A 170 50.39 -3.83 25.65
C ALA A 170 50.07 -3.60 24.16
N ALA A 171 48.93 -4.11 23.68
CA ALA A 171 48.48 -3.88 22.33
C ALA A 171 48.16 -2.40 22.10
N ARG A 172 47.45 -1.72 23.01
CA ARG A 172 47.20 -0.28 22.95
C ARG A 172 48.46 0.56 22.93
N ASP A 173 49.42 0.27 23.80
CA ASP A 173 50.69 1.00 23.90
C ASP A 173 51.51 0.81 22.64
N LYS A 174 51.52 -0.39 22.06
CA LYS A 174 52.17 -0.70 20.78
C LYS A 174 51.49 0.06 19.63
N VAL A 175 50.16 0.08 19.52
CA VAL A 175 49.44 0.87 18.50
C VAL A 175 49.68 2.36 18.68
N ALA A 176 49.74 2.86 19.92
CA ALA A 176 50.06 4.25 20.23
C ALA A 176 51.47 4.65 19.78
N SER A 177 52.48 3.78 19.98
CA SER A 177 53.86 4.02 19.50
C SER A 177 53.99 4.07 17.98
N TRP A 178 53.13 3.35 17.26
CA TRP A 178 53.11 3.29 15.81
C TRP A 178 52.13 4.31 15.18
N ARG A 179 51.55 5.19 15.95
CA ARG A 179 50.50 6.11 15.50
C ARG A 179 50.90 6.96 14.28
N MET A 180 52.14 7.44 14.21
CA MET A 180 52.62 8.23 13.07
C MET A 180 52.68 7.42 11.77
N TRP A 181 52.82 6.09 11.85
CA TRP A 181 52.86 5.19 10.71
C TRP A 181 51.49 4.61 10.33
N ILE A 182 50.59 4.48 11.31
CA ILE A 182 49.27 3.89 11.10
C ILE A 182 48.24 4.94 10.62
N VAL A 183 48.27 6.16 11.13
CA VAL A 183 47.26 7.20 10.82
C VAL A 183 47.19 7.56 9.33
N PRO A 184 48.32 7.80 8.61
CA PRO A 184 48.24 8.18 7.21
C PRO A 184 47.60 7.11 6.32
N PRO A 185 48.04 5.83 6.31
CA PRO A 185 47.44 4.81 5.45
C PRO A 185 45.97 4.54 5.86
N THR A 186 45.65 4.51 7.15
CA THR A 186 44.27 4.35 7.59
C THR A 186 43.39 5.50 7.13
N ALA A 187 43.88 6.73 7.18
CA ALA A 187 43.13 7.88 6.69
C ALA A 187 42.88 7.82 5.17
N VAL A 188 43.89 7.39 4.39
CA VAL A 188 43.73 7.21 2.94
C VAL A 188 42.67 6.15 2.62
N VAL A 189 42.72 5.00 3.32
CA VAL A 189 41.72 3.94 3.17
C VAL A 189 40.33 4.44 3.57
N LEU A 190 40.21 5.17 4.69
CA LEU A 190 38.93 5.74 5.12
C LEU A 190 38.39 6.78 4.15
N ILE A 191 39.23 7.64 3.58
CA ILE A 191 38.82 8.61 2.57
C ILE A 191 38.29 7.86 1.34
N ALA A 192 39.03 6.85 0.87
CA ALA A 192 38.61 6.04 -0.28
C ALA A 192 37.28 5.34 -0.02
N LEU A 193 37.10 4.74 1.16
CA LEU A 193 35.84 4.10 1.58
C LEU A 193 34.68 5.10 1.69
N VAL A 194 34.90 6.27 2.30
CA VAL A 194 33.87 7.32 2.41
C VAL A 194 33.45 7.84 1.04
N VAL A 195 34.43 8.10 0.15
CA VAL A 195 34.13 8.57 -1.22
C VAL A 195 33.37 7.49 -1.99
N TRP A 196 33.84 6.24 -1.95
CA TRP A 196 33.19 5.13 -2.64
C TRP A 196 31.77 4.91 -2.09
N SER A 197 31.61 4.84 -0.76
CA SER A 197 30.29 4.71 -0.13
C SER A 197 29.36 5.87 -0.48
N ALA A 198 29.87 7.11 -0.54
CA ALA A 198 29.07 8.28 -0.91
C ALA A 198 28.59 8.21 -2.36
N LEU A 199 29.45 7.76 -3.29
CA LEU A 199 29.06 7.61 -4.71
C LEU A 199 28.02 6.51 -4.90
N VAL A 200 28.20 5.37 -4.25
CA VAL A 200 27.27 4.23 -4.36
C VAL A 200 25.92 4.55 -3.68
N SER A 201 25.94 5.23 -2.55
CA SER A 201 24.72 5.55 -1.77
C SER A 201 23.95 6.77 -2.29
N ALA A 202 24.52 7.57 -3.19
CA ALA A 202 23.92 8.83 -3.64
C ALA A 202 22.48 8.66 -4.16
N HIS A 203 22.24 7.62 -4.95
CA HIS A 203 20.92 7.33 -5.53
C HIS A 203 19.89 7.00 -4.44
N ASN A 204 20.17 6.02 -3.58
CA ASN A 204 19.26 5.62 -2.51
C ASN A 204 19.04 6.74 -1.48
N LYS A 205 20.06 7.54 -1.17
CA LYS A 205 19.92 8.72 -0.29
C LYS A 205 19.03 9.79 -0.90
N ALA A 206 19.14 10.04 -2.21
CA ALA A 206 18.26 10.96 -2.92
C ALA A 206 16.80 10.44 -2.92
N ALA A 207 16.59 9.14 -3.20
CA ALA A 207 15.27 8.50 -3.14
C ALA A 207 14.69 8.55 -1.71
N THR A 208 15.50 8.25 -0.68
CA THR A 208 15.09 8.36 0.72
C THR A 208 14.71 9.80 1.10
N TRP A 209 15.46 10.78 0.65
CA TRP A 209 15.14 12.19 0.86
C TRP A 209 13.83 12.56 0.19
N LYS A 210 13.62 12.18 -1.08
CA LYS A 210 12.36 12.38 -1.81
C LYS A 210 11.17 11.77 -1.04
N LEU A 211 11.32 10.54 -0.54
CA LEU A 211 10.31 9.85 0.24
C LEU A 211 9.96 10.57 1.56
N LEU A 212 10.97 11.04 2.30
CA LEU A 212 10.79 11.70 3.60
C LEU A 212 10.45 13.20 3.51
N THR A 213 10.39 13.76 2.31
CA THR A 213 9.98 15.16 2.07
C THR A 213 8.77 15.28 1.17
N ALA A 214 8.15 14.17 0.84
CA ALA A 214 6.93 14.14 0.04
C ALA A 214 5.79 14.89 0.75
N PRO A 215 5.12 15.87 0.11
CA PRO A 215 4.17 16.75 0.80
C PRO A 215 2.87 16.06 1.20
N THR A 216 2.49 14.98 0.52
CA THR A 216 1.27 14.22 0.79
C THR A 216 1.53 12.72 0.88
N ILE A 217 0.62 11.98 1.54
CA ILE A 217 0.72 10.52 1.56
C ILE A 217 0.59 9.92 0.14
N GLY A 218 -0.15 10.56 -0.75
CA GLY A 218 -0.24 10.16 -2.15
C GLY A 218 1.12 10.23 -2.87
N ASP A 219 1.90 11.29 -2.63
CA ASP A 219 3.26 11.41 -3.18
C ASP A 219 4.21 10.37 -2.60
N VAL A 220 4.08 10.05 -1.30
CA VAL A 220 4.81 8.94 -0.65
C VAL A 220 4.50 7.62 -1.35
N GLU A 221 3.22 7.31 -1.51
CA GLU A 221 2.76 6.08 -2.14
C GLU A 221 3.25 5.99 -3.60
N HIS A 222 3.12 7.10 -4.37
CA HIS A 222 3.64 7.17 -5.74
C HIS A 222 5.14 6.89 -5.78
N THR A 223 5.93 7.53 -4.89
CA THR A 223 7.38 7.33 -4.82
C THR A 223 7.75 5.89 -4.50
N LEU A 224 6.97 5.20 -3.66
CA LEU A 224 7.18 3.77 -3.35
C LEU A 224 6.84 2.83 -4.51
N THR A 225 6.06 3.27 -5.50
CA THR A 225 5.77 2.49 -6.72
C THR A 225 6.80 2.69 -7.84
N GLU A 226 7.72 3.63 -7.70
CA GLU A 226 8.81 3.83 -8.67
C GLU A 226 9.78 2.64 -8.65
N LYS A 227 10.32 2.27 -9.82
CA LYS A 227 11.25 1.15 -9.94
C LYS A 227 12.48 1.32 -9.04
N ASP A 228 12.96 2.55 -8.92
CA ASP A 228 14.14 2.93 -8.16
C ASP A 228 13.76 3.58 -6.81
N HIS A 229 12.72 3.05 -6.16
CA HIS A 229 12.27 3.56 -4.86
C HIS A 229 13.33 3.37 -3.76
N ALA A 230 13.19 4.16 -2.68
CA ALA A 230 14.10 4.13 -1.55
C ALA A 230 14.10 2.77 -0.83
N VAL A 231 15.29 2.22 -0.61
CA VAL A 231 15.48 1.04 0.24
C VAL A 231 15.77 1.48 1.67
N LEU A 232 14.81 1.27 2.57
CA LEU A 232 14.92 1.61 4.00
C LEU A 232 15.57 0.44 4.77
N TYR A 233 16.86 0.23 4.56
CA TYR A 233 17.61 -0.93 5.06
C TYR A 233 17.90 -0.92 6.56
N GLN A 234 17.67 0.22 7.26
CA GLN A 234 17.88 0.33 8.71
C GLN A 234 16.57 0.51 9.48
N PRO A 235 16.46 -0.08 10.69
CA PRO A 235 15.30 0.10 11.56
C PRO A 235 14.96 1.58 11.84
N ILE A 236 15.98 2.43 12.03
CA ILE A 236 15.77 3.86 12.27
C ILE A 236 15.13 4.59 11.10
N TYR A 237 15.47 4.23 9.85
CA TYR A 237 14.84 4.81 8.66
C TYR A 237 13.39 4.38 8.55
N ARG A 238 13.09 3.12 8.83
CA ARG A 238 11.72 2.59 8.86
C ARG A 238 10.87 3.27 9.92
N LEU A 239 11.43 3.50 11.12
CA LEU A 239 10.75 4.25 12.18
C LEU A 239 10.44 5.69 11.76
N VAL A 240 11.44 6.42 11.26
CA VAL A 240 11.27 7.82 10.82
C VAL A 240 10.24 7.90 9.69
N PHE A 241 10.32 7.00 8.72
CA PHE A 241 9.35 6.91 7.64
C PHE A 241 7.95 6.61 8.17
N SER A 242 7.82 5.66 9.11
CA SER A 242 6.52 5.28 9.67
C SER A 242 5.85 6.41 10.45
N ILE A 243 6.63 7.19 11.22
CA ILE A 243 6.13 8.38 11.92
C ILE A 243 5.65 9.41 10.88
N TYR A 244 6.47 9.69 9.88
CA TYR A 244 6.17 10.69 8.84
C TYR A 244 4.92 10.33 8.03
N ALA A 245 4.82 9.09 7.56
CA ALA A 245 3.67 8.62 6.80
C ALA A 245 2.37 8.64 7.63
N ASN A 246 2.43 8.29 8.92
CA ASN A 246 1.29 8.38 9.82
C ASN A 246 0.85 9.83 10.06
N GLU A 247 1.78 10.77 10.17
CA GLU A 247 1.47 12.20 10.29
C GLU A 247 0.74 12.73 9.04
N LEU A 248 1.23 12.36 7.85
CA LEU A 248 0.57 12.70 6.59
C LEU A 248 -0.83 12.10 6.49
N THR A 249 -1.00 10.83 6.88
CA THR A 249 -2.30 10.14 6.90
C THR A 249 -3.27 10.81 7.88
N ALA A 250 -2.81 11.15 9.09
CA ALA A 250 -3.62 11.87 10.08
C ALA A 250 -4.07 13.25 9.58
N SER A 251 -3.23 13.93 8.81
CA SER A 251 -3.58 15.18 8.13
C SER A 251 -4.74 14.99 7.16
N GLN A 252 -4.72 13.93 6.33
CA GLN A 252 -5.82 13.62 5.42
C GLN A 252 -7.12 13.27 6.16
N VAL A 253 -7.05 12.46 7.24
CA VAL A 253 -8.22 12.19 8.09
C VAL A 253 -8.82 13.49 8.61
N THR A 254 -8.00 14.42 9.08
CA THR A 254 -8.47 15.71 9.58
C THR A 254 -9.18 16.53 8.49
N LYS A 255 -8.65 16.53 7.26
CA LYS A 255 -9.29 17.20 6.11
C LYS A 255 -10.63 16.56 5.77
N LEU A 256 -10.69 15.22 5.69
CA LEU A 256 -11.92 14.47 5.41
C LEU A 256 -13.00 14.70 6.46
N VAL A 257 -12.65 14.67 7.75
CA VAL A 257 -13.62 14.98 8.82
C VAL A 257 -14.17 16.40 8.65
N ARG A 258 -13.33 17.37 8.34
CA ARG A 258 -13.79 18.76 8.07
C ARG A 258 -14.66 18.85 6.80
N ALA A 259 -14.37 18.05 5.77
CA ALA A 259 -15.19 17.98 4.56
C ALA A 259 -16.56 17.37 4.87
N ALA A 260 -16.61 16.25 5.62
CA ALA A 260 -17.83 15.60 6.05
C ALA A 260 -18.75 16.53 6.87
N ASP A 261 -18.18 17.34 7.79
CA ASP A 261 -18.93 18.32 8.58
C ASP A 261 -19.55 19.43 7.71
N LYS A 262 -19.00 19.69 6.52
CA LYS A 262 -19.43 20.74 5.59
C LYS A 262 -20.36 20.24 4.49
N VAL A 263 -20.62 18.94 4.40
CA VAL A 263 -21.49 18.36 3.37
C VAL A 263 -22.85 19.06 3.35
N LYS A 264 -23.23 19.51 2.15
CA LYS A 264 -24.52 20.17 1.89
C LYS A 264 -25.28 19.42 0.81
N VAL A 265 -26.53 19.17 1.06
CA VAL A 265 -27.50 18.69 0.08
C VAL A 265 -28.63 19.70 0.05
N ASP A 266 -28.86 20.30 -1.11
CA ASP A 266 -29.91 21.31 -1.27
C ASP A 266 -31.29 20.65 -1.31
N ARG A 267 -31.40 19.55 -2.03
CA ARG A 267 -32.62 18.73 -2.16
C ARG A 267 -32.29 17.35 -2.71
N CYS A 268 -33.19 16.39 -2.52
CA CYS A 268 -33.15 15.08 -3.17
C CYS A 268 -34.53 14.74 -3.74
N SER A 269 -34.54 14.24 -4.98
CA SER A 269 -35.76 13.78 -5.65
C SER A 269 -35.96 12.27 -5.57
N PHE A 270 -35.01 11.54 -4.96
CA PHE A 270 -35.02 10.08 -4.82
C PHE A 270 -35.36 9.35 -6.14
N THR A 271 -34.74 9.81 -7.24
CA THR A 271 -35.00 9.30 -8.59
C THR A 271 -34.83 7.80 -8.69
N SER A 272 -33.82 7.23 -8.01
CA SER A 272 -33.60 5.79 -7.94
C SER A 272 -33.74 5.31 -6.50
N PRO A 273 -34.85 4.63 -6.14
CA PRO A 273 -35.05 4.15 -4.76
C PRO A 273 -33.98 3.18 -4.27
N ASP A 274 -33.55 2.25 -5.13
CA ASP A 274 -32.49 1.30 -4.84
C ASP A 274 -31.33 1.46 -5.82
N ILE A 275 -30.21 1.95 -5.31
CA ILE A 275 -28.95 2.02 -6.05
C ILE A 275 -27.99 1.00 -5.47
N VAL A 276 -27.43 0.13 -6.31
CA VAL A 276 -26.47 -0.89 -5.92
C VAL A 276 -25.17 -0.62 -6.66
N LEU A 277 -24.10 -0.46 -5.91
CA LEU A 277 -22.74 -0.35 -6.44
C LEU A 277 -21.99 -1.64 -6.10
N ILE A 278 -21.54 -2.36 -7.11
CA ILE A 278 -20.68 -3.53 -6.95
C ILE A 278 -19.27 -3.13 -7.35
N ILE A 279 -18.38 -3.08 -6.39
CA ILE A 279 -16.97 -2.82 -6.60
C ILE A 279 -16.26 -4.17 -6.69
N GLY A 280 -15.79 -4.53 -7.89
CA GLY A 280 -14.95 -5.70 -8.14
C GLY A 280 -13.49 -5.39 -7.79
N GLU A 281 -12.63 -6.39 -7.97
CA GLU A 281 -11.21 -6.33 -7.64
C GLU A 281 -10.38 -6.96 -8.75
N SER A 282 -9.30 -6.29 -9.20
CA SER A 282 -8.27 -6.83 -10.09
C SER A 282 -8.82 -7.47 -11.38
N TYR A 283 -9.73 -6.78 -12.09
CA TYR A 283 -10.44 -7.37 -13.23
C TYR A 283 -10.07 -6.71 -14.56
N ASN A 284 -9.21 -7.39 -15.31
CA ASN A 284 -8.86 -7.03 -16.68
C ASN A 284 -10.05 -7.27 -17.63
N ARG A 285 -10.46 -6.21 -18.34
CA ARG A 285 -11.56 -6.25 -19.33
C ARG A 285 -11.33 -7.29 -20.44
N HIS A 286 -10.07 -7.51 -20.83
CA HIS A 286 -9.69 -8.42 -21.91
C HIS A 286 -9.85 -9.91 -21.54
N HIS A 287 -10.06 -10.24 -20.26
CA HIS A 287 -10.45 -11.57 -19.77
C HIS A 287 -11.97 -11.74 -19.63
N SER A 288 -12.76 -10.77 -20.03
CA SER A 288 -14.22 -10.85 -19.99
C SER A 288 -14.80 -11.34 -21.32
N SER A 289 -15.48 -12.48 -21.32
CA SER A 289 -16.18 -12.95 -22.55
C SER A 289 -17.32 -12.02 -22.97
N GLN A 290 -17.84 -11.16 -22.10
CA GLN A 290 -18.78 -10.09 -22.43
C GLN A 290 -18.13 -9.03 -23.34
N TYR A 291 -16.83 -8.83 -23.21
CA TYR A 291 -16.04 -7.90 -24.02
C TYR A 291 -15.25 -8.57 -25.16
N GLY A 292 -15.51 -9.84 -25.43
CA GLY A 292 -14.94 -10.54 -26.60
C GLY A 292 -13.86 -11.57 -26.28
N TYR A 293 -13.52 -11.78 -25.02
CA TYR A 293 -12.57 -12.82 -24.66
C TYR A 293 -13.04 -14.20 -25.11
N VAL A 294 -12.09 -15.02 -25.58
CA VAL A 294 -12.39 -16.33 -26.17
C VAL A 294 -12.94 -17.33 -25.16
N MET A 295 -12.42 -17.29 -23.92
CA MET A 295 -12.90 -18.18 -22.85
C MET A 295 -14.22 -17.67 -22.27
N PRO A 296 -15.21 -18.56 -22.01
CA PRO A 296 -16.53 -18.16 -21.54
C PRO A 296 -16.56 -17.83 -20.03
N THR A 297 -15.87 -16.76 -19.67
CA THR A 297 -15.66 -16.31 -18.28
C THR A 297 -16.87 -15.58 -17.69
N THR A 298 -17.71 -14.93 -18.52
CA THR A 298 -18.89 -14.14 -18.06
C THR A 298 -20.20 -14.53 -18.72
N PRO A 299 -20.61 -15.81 -18.69
CA PRO A 299 -21.82 -16.29 -19.41
C PRO A 299 -23.11 -15.69 -18.87
N ARG A 300 -23.21 -15.35 -17.55
CA ARG A 300 -24.42 -14.79 -16.95
C ARG A 300 -24.59 -13.33 -17.30
N GLN A 301 -23.51 -12.53 -17.27
CA GLN A 301 -23.53 -11.14 -17.71
C GLN A 301 -23.92 -11.05 -19.18
N LYS A 302 -23.37 -11.91 -20.08
CA LYS A 302 -23.81 -12.00 -21.50
C LYS A 302 -25.29 -12.35 -21.63
N LYS A 303 -25.81 -13.25 -20.78
CA LYS A 303 -27.24 -13.59 -20.79
C LYS A 303 -28.10 -12.38 -20.40
N ARG A 304 -27.69 -11.62 -19.38
CA ARG A 304 -28.41 -10.40 -18.95
C ARG A 304 -28.31 -9.28 -19.99
N GLU A 305 -27.18 -9.11 -20.64
CA GLU A 305 -27.01 -8.14 -21.74
C GLU A 305 -28.01 -8.42 -22.88
N ARG A 306 -28.20 -9.70 -23.24
CA ARG A 306 -29.21 -10.10 -24.27
C ARG A 306 -30.64 -9.73 -23.88
N THR A 307 -30.95 -9.53 -22.60
CA THR A 307 -32.28 -9.04 -22.19
C THR A 307 -32.49 -7.56 -22.46
N GLY A 308 -31.45 -6.85 -22.91
CA GLY A 308 -31.48 -5.42 -23.20
C GLY A 308 -31.52 -4.52 -21.97
N ARG A 309 -31.39 -5.09 -20.74
CA ARG A 309 -31.45 -4.31 -19.48
C ARG A 309 -30.09 -4.13 -18.81
N LEU A 310 -29.07 -4.84 -19.26
CA LEU A 310 -27.68 -4.63 -18.89
C LEU A 310 -26.99 -3.92 -20.06
N VAL A 311 -26.49 -2.72 -19.81
CA VAL A 311 -25.76 -1.88 -20.77
C VAL A 311 -24.30 -1.91 -20.40
N LYS A 312 -23.45 -2.51 -21.25
CA LYS A 312 -21.99 -2.45 -21.07
C LYS A 312 -21.42 -1.19 -21.70
N PHE A 313 -20.39 -0.65 -21.09
CA PHE A 313 -19.63 0.48 -21.59
C PHE A 313 -18.31 -0.01 -22.18
N THR A 314 -17.91 0.57 -23.31
CA THR A 314 -16.81 0.01 -24.12
C THR A 314 -15.47 0.69 -23.90
N ASP A 315 -15.44 1.87 -23.29
CA ASP A 315 -14.22 2.67 -23.13
C ASP A 315 -14.13 3.27 -21.72
N VAL A 316 -13.78 2.42 -20.75
CA VAL A 316 -13.69 2.78 -19.34
C VAL A 316 -12.35 2.37 -18.78
N VAL A 317 -11.70 3.30 -18.06
CA VAL A 317 -10.42 3.09 -17.41
C VAL A 317 -10.47 3.44 -15.93
N ALA A 318 -9.68 2.73 -15.13
CA ALA A 318 -9.40 3.09 -13.75
C ALA A 318 -8.31 4.18 -13.69
N PRO A 319 -8.33 5.11 -12.72
CA PRO A 319 -7.30 6.14 -12.59
C PRO A 319 -5.96 5.60 -12.05
N TRP A 320 -5.98 4.47 -11.35
CA TRP A 320 -4.83 3.81 -10.72
C TRP A 320 -4.94 2.28 -10.88
N ASN A 321 -3.83 1.58 -10.67
CA ASN A 321 -3.74 0.12 -10.65
C ASN A 321 -3.52 -0.45 -9.23
N LEU A 322 -3.89 0.31 -8.20
CA LEU A 322 -3.80 -0.04 -6.79
C LEU A 322 -5.10 0.32 -6.10
N THR A 323 -5.68 -0.62 -5.38
CA THR A 323 -6.99 -0.51 -4.74
C THR A 323 -7.12 0.72 -3.86
N SER A 324 -6.12 1.00 -3.02
CA SER A 324 -6.09 2.17 -2.13
C SER A 324 -6.21 3.50 -2.84
N PHE A 325 -5.48 3.65 -3.94
CA PHE A 325 -5.53 4.88 -4.73
C PHE A 325 -6.83 5.01 -5.50
N VAL A 326 -7.33 3.89 -6.04
CA VAL A 326 -8.62 3.89 -6.73
C VAL A 326 -9.74 4.25 -5.78
N PHE A 327 -9.76 3.71 -4.57
CA PHE A 327 -10.81 3.99 -3.59
C PHE A 327 -10.88 5.47 -3.20
N LYS A 328 -9.75 6.16 -3.06
CA LYS A 328 -9.71 7.61 -2.84
C LYS A 328 -10.47 8.36 -3.93
N ASN A 329 -10.22 8.01 -5.19
CA ASN A 329 -10.86 8.64 -6.33
C ASN A 329 -12.32 8.16 -6.53
N LEU A 330 -12.58 6.88 -6.27
CA LEU A 330 -13.90 6.28 -6.46
C LEU A 330 -14.93 6.77 -5.42
N PHE A 331 -14.47 7.17 -4.22
CA PHE A 331 -15.34 7.64 -3.15
C PHE A 331 -15.43 9.17 -3.07
N SER A 332 -14.39 9.91 -3.43
CA SER A 332 -14.37 11.37 -3.36
C SER A 332 -15.15 12.01 -4.50
N MET A 333 -15.80 13.14 -4.22
CA MET A 333 -16.36 14.02 -5.25
C MET A 333 -15.28 14.76 -6.06
N HIS A 334 -14.00 14.64 -5.69
CA HIS A 334 -12.88 15.15 -6.45
C HIS A 334 -12.63 14.32 -7.72
N VAL A 335 -12.35 15.00 -8.82
CA VAL A 335 -11.99 14.39 -10.10
C VAL A 335 -10.53 14.73 -10.42
N VAL A 336 -9.76 13.77 -10.92
CA VAL A 336 -8.34 13.95 -11.28
C VAL A 336 -8.19 15.14 -12.23
N GLY A 337 -7.27 16.05 -11.88
CA GLY A 337 -7.06 17.31 -12.60
C GLY A 337 -7.82 18.51 -12.03
N GLN A 338 -8.73 18.31 -11.06
CA GLN A 338 -9.32 19.43 -10.31
C GLN A 338 -8.32 20.04 -9.33
N LYS A 339 -8.60 21.27 -8.91
CA LYS A 339 -7.80 21.97 -7.88
C LYS A 339 -8.02 21.31 -6.51
N GLY A 340 -6.94 21.15 -5.74
CA GLY A 340 -6.96 20.57 -4.40
C GLY A 340 -6.68 19.07 -4.43
N GLU A 341 -6.86 18.43 -3.29
CA GLU A 341 -6.67 17.01 -3.10
C GLU A 341 -8.02 16.30 -2.94
N TRP A 342 -8.04 15.00 -3.19
CA TRP A 342 -9.24 14.18 -3.02
C TRP A 342 -9.88 14.32 -1.63
N CYS A 343 -9.07 14.51 -0.57
CA CYS A 343 -9.54 14.65 0.81
C CYS A 343 -10.03 16.06 1.18
N ASP A 344 -9.93 17.02 0.26
CA ASP A 344 -10.55 18.36 0.41
C ASP A 344 -12.03 18.36 0.02
N TYR A 345 -12.52 17.25 -0.57
CA TYR A 345 -13.88 17.09 -1.05
C TYR A 345 -14.64 16.04 -0.22
N PRO A 346 -15.99 16.13 -0.16
CA PRO A 346 -16.78 15.11 0.52
C PRO A 346 -16.70 13.77 -0.20
N LEU A 347 -16.94 12.70 0.55
CA LEU A 347 -17.11 11.35 0.03
C LEU A 347 -18.58 11.15 -0.38
N PHE A 348 -18.83 10.50 -1.55
CA PHE A 348 -20.20 10.39 -2.06
C PHE A 348 -21.18 9.71 -1.10
N PRO A 349 -20.80 8.71 -0.27
CA PRO A 349 -21.75 8.11 0.68
C PRO A 349 -22.24 9.11 1.72
N GLU A 350 -21.44 10.13 2.07
CA GLU A 350 -21.83 11.21 2.99
C GLU A 350 -22.98 12.05 2.42
N LEU A 351 -22.94 12.33 1.10
CA LEU A 351 -24.02 13.03 0.41
C LEU A 351 -25.30 12.19 0.40
N PHE A 352 -25.20 10.88 0.17
CA PHE A 352 -26.34 9.96 0.20
C PHE A 352 -27.00 9.92 1.56
N ARG A 353 -26.21 9.76 2.65
CA ARG A 353 -26.75 9.78 4.01
C ARG A 353 -27.41 11.13 4.34
N LYS A 354 -26.74 12.21 3.96
CA LYS A 354 -27.28 13.58 4.18
C LYS A 354 -28.57 13.81 3.39
N ALA A 355 -28.72 13.19 2.24
CA ALA A 355 -29.92 13.25 1.40
C ALA A 355 -31.08 12.39 1.93
N GLY A 356 -30.81 11.46 2.85
CA GLY A 356 -31.83 10.56 3.43
C GLY A 356 -31.86 9.15 2.85
N TYR A 357 -30.82 8.74 2.12
CA TYR A 357 -30.62 7.32 1.77
C TYR A 357 -30.08 6.55 2.97
N HIS A 358 -30.53 5.31 3.13
CA HIS A 358 -29.87 4.34 3.98
C HIS A 358 -28.67 3.75 3.23
N VAL A 359 -27.46 3.90 3.79
CA VAL A 359 -26.22 3.46 3.14
C VAL A 359 -25.68 2.20 3.81
N THR A 360 -25.68 1.10 3.05
CA THR A 360 -25.10 -0.20 3.47
C THR A 360 -23.79 -0.46 2.74
N PHE A 361 -22.71 -0.75 3.49
CA PHE A 361 -21.42 -1.11 2.95
C PHE A 361 -21.00 -2.51 3.39
N LEU A 362 -20.99 -3.45 2.45
CA LEU A 362 -20.59 -4.85 2.63
C LEU A 362 -19.26 -5.05 1.96
N THR A 363 -18.22 -5.40 2.73
CA THR A 363 -16.86 -5.55 2.20
C THR A 363 -16.26 -6.88 2.59
N ASN A 364 -15.51 -7.48 1.65
CA ASN A 364 -14.72 -8.68 1.89
C ASN A 364 -13.20 -8.39 1.95
N GLN A 365 -12.81 -7.12 2.16
CA GLN A 365 -11.41 -6.71 2.21
C GLN A 365 -11.09 -5.77 3.41
N PHE A 366 -11.73 -4.62 3.50
CA PHE A 366 -11.37 -3.55 4.45
C PHE A 366 -12.29 -3.55 5.68
N LEU A 367 -12.07 -4.48 6.61
CA LEU A 367 -12.74 -4.45 7.91
C LEU A 367 -11.77 -4.06 9.03
N PRO A 368 -12.24 -3.29 10.03
CA PRO A 368 -11.45 -3.04 11.24
C PRO A 368 -11.08 -4.37 11.92
N LYS A 369 -9.82 -4.49 12.35
CA LYS A 369 -9.31 -5.67 13.11
C LYS A 369 -9.27 -7.01 12.34
N ALA A 370 -9.40 -7.02 11.01
CA ALA A 370 -9.20 -8.24 10.24
C ALA A 370 -7.72 -8.66 10.30
N LYS A 371 -7.44 -9.90 10.72
CA LYS A 371 -6.07 -10.47 10.80
C LYS A 371 -5.32 -10.49 9.47
N GLU A 372 -6.04 -10.39 8.38
CA GLU A 372 -5.54 -10.41 7.00
C GLU A 372 -5.72 -9.05 6.29
N ALA A 373 -5.82 -7.96 7.04
CA ALA A 373 -5.85 -6.63 6.42
C ALA A 373 -4.63 -6.51 5.50
N VAL A 374 -4.88 -6.50 4.20
CA VAL A 374 -3.85 -6.22 3.20
C VAL A 374 -3.18 -4.92 3.61
N TYR A 375 -1.85 -4.94 3.68
CA TYR A 375 -1.03 -3.79 4.09
C TYR A 375 -1.20 -2.66 3.08
N ASP A 376 -2.20 -1.85 3.34
CA ASP A 376 -2.49 -0.69 2.55
C ASP A 376 -2.57 0.51 3.50
N PHE A 377 -1.48 1.28 3.54
CA PHE A 377 -1.38 2.47 4.38
C PHE A 377 -2.55 3.42 4.21
N SER A 378 -3.21 3.34 3.08
CA SER A 378 -4.04 4.41 2.59
C SER A 378 -5.45 3.99 2.23
N GLY A 379 -5.69 2.72 1.88
CA GLY A 379 -6.96 2.32 1.29
C GLY A 379 -8.10 2.16 2.27
N GLY A 380 -7.84 1.58 3.42
CA GLY A 380 -8.87 1.27 4.41
C GLY A 380 -9.11 2.36 5.46
N PHE A 381 -8.18 3.29 5.65
CA PHE A 381 -8.22 4.20 6.80
C PHE A 381 -9.47 5.08 6.84
N PHE A 382 -9.90 5.66 5.73
CA PHE A 382 -11.09 6.53 5.69
C PHE A 382 -12.41 5.76 5.74
N LEU A 383 -12.40 4.48 5.36
CA LEU A 383 -13.55 3.58 5.51
C LEU A 383 -13.70 3.08 6.95
N ASN A 384 -12.60 2.95 7.68
CA ASN A 384 -12.54 2.32 8.99
C ASN A 384 -12.37 3.31 10.15
N ASN A 385 -11.97 4.57 9.89
CA ASN A 385 -11.96 5.60 10.92
C ASN A 385 -13.38 5.77 11.50
N PRO A 386 -13.58 5.71 12.84
CA PRO A 386 -14.92 5.69 13.44
C PRO A 386 -15.81 6.87 13.04
N LYS A 387 -15.25 8.10 12.96
CA LYS A 387 -16.00 9.29 12.56
C LYS A 387 -16.39 9.26 11.09
N LEU A 388 -15.43 8.92 10.22
CA LEU A 388 -15.65 8.86 8.78
C LEU A 388 -16.56 7.69 8.40
N SER A 389 -16.39 6.52 9.02
CA SER A 389 -17.28 5.38 8.82
C SER A 389 -18.72 5.70 9.22
N ALA A 390 -18.91 6.34 10.38
CA ALA A 390 -20.24 6.78 10.84
C ALA A 390 -20.84 7.91 9.97
N ALA A 391 -20.01 8.73 9.32
CA ALA A 391 -20.50 9.74 8.37
C ALA A 391 -20.94 9.13 7.03
N GLN A 392 -20.35 8.01 6.63
CA GLN A 392 -20.58 7.36 5.33
C GLN A 392 -21.63 6.27 5.34
N PHE A 393 -21.70 5.45 6.41
CA PHE A 393 -22.45 4.19 6.42
C PHE A 393 -23.40 4.09 7.61
N ASP A 394 -24.62 3.58 7.36
CA ASP A 394 -25.60 3.24 8.40
C ASP A 394 -25.42 1.78 8.82
N THR A 395 -25.14 0.90 7.87
CA THR A 395 -25.00 -0.55 8.08
C THR A 395 -23.72 -1.06 7.44
N ARG A 396 -23.01 -1.96 8.15
CA ARG A 396 -21.82 -2.65 7.65
C ARG A 396 -21.81 -4.11 8.10
N ASN A 397 -21.15 -5.00 7.34
CA ASN A 397 -20.81 -6.34 7.83
C ASN A 397 -19.64 -6.28 8.84
N ASP A 398 -19.51 -7.31 9.66
CA ASP A 398 -18.57 -7.39 10.79
C ASP A 398 -17.47 -8.46 10.61
N LYS A 399 -17.52 -9.23 9.53
CA LYS A 399 -16.56 -10.32 9.26
C LYS A 399 -16.18 -10.42 7.78
N LEU A 400 -14.97 -10.90 7.53
CA LEU A 400 -14.51 -11.31 6.20
C LEU A 400 -14.86 -12.78 5.92
N HIS A 401 -15.05 -13.09 4.65
CA HIS A 401 -15.37 -14.41 4.16
C HIS A 401 -14.29 -14.95 3.23
N VAL A 402 -14.15 -16.27 3.18
CA VAL A 402 -13.23 -16.93 2.25
C VAL A 402 -13.62 -16.65 0.78
N PHE A 403 -14.92 -16.57 0.52
CA PHE A 403 -15.50 -16.29 -0.80
C PHE A 403 -16.56 -15.20 -0.72
N ASP A 404 -16.71 -14.42 -1.79
CA ASP A 404 -17.69 -13.33 -1.89
C ASP A 404 -19.15 -13.76 -1.73
N GLU A 405 -19.45 -15.05 -1.86
CA GLU A 405 -20.78 -15.61 -1.54
C GLU A 405 -21.21 -15.34 -0.08
N GLY A 406 -20.24 -15.14 0.83
CA GLY A 406 -20.51 -14.74 2.20
C GLY A 406 -21.19 -13.38 2.31
N LEU A 407 -20.82 -12.42 1.47
CA LEU A 407 -21.46 -11.08 1.45
C LEU A 407 -22.95 -11.14 1.06
N LEU A 408 -23.34 -12.16 0.27
CA LEU A 408 -24.75 -12.37 -0.07
C LEU A 408 -25.59 -12.77 1.16
N LYS A 409 -24.98 -13.54 2.05
CA LYS A 409 -25.61 -13.93 3.33
C LYS A 409 -25.68 -12.73 4.28
N ASP A 410 -24.57 -11.99 4.39
CA ASP A 410 -24.56 -10.77 5.19
C ASP A 410 -25.65 -9.78 4.72
N TYR A 411 -25.79 -9.59 3.39
CA TYR A 411 -26.86 -8.77 2.85
C TYR A 411 -28.27 -9.29 3.23
N ASP A 412 -28.49 -10.59 3.07
CA ASP A 412 -29.80 -11.20 3.39
C ASP A 412 -30.16 -11.06 4.87
N GLU A 413 -29.18 -11.02 5.79
CA GLU A 413 -29.35 -10.79 7.22
C GLU A 413 -29.59 -9.30 7.53
N LEU A 414 -28.86 -8.39 6.85
CA LEU A 414 -28.83 -6.96 7.15
C LEU A 414 -29.92 -6.15 6.42
N LYS A 415 -30.47 -6.66 5.31
CA LYS A 415 -31.49 -5.95 4.50
C LYS A 415 -32.76 -5.56 5.27
N ALA A 416 -33.01 -6.15 6.42
CA ALA A 416 -34.13 -5.74 7.30
C ALA A 416 -33.93 -4.34 7.89
N GLN A 417 -32.71 -3.78 7.82
CA GLN A 417 -32.38 -2.43 8.28
C GLN A 417 -32.53 -1.38 7.16
N GLU A 418 -32.81 -1.81 5.91
CA GLU A 418 -33.01 -0.89 4.80
C GLU A 418 -34.20 0.06 5.02
N GLY A 419 -34.08 1.27 4.43
CA GLY A 419 -35.15 2.26 4.40
C GLY A 419 -35.95 2.24 3.09
N ASP A 420 -36.71 3.30 2.86
CA ASP A 420 -37.47 3.49 1.61
C ASP A 420 -36.53 3.75 0.40
N HIS A 421 -35.36 4.34 0.65
CA HIS A 421 -34.34 4.67 -0.35
C HIS A 421 -32.99 4.16 0.12
N ASN A 422 -32.29 3.37 -0.73
CA ASN A 422 -31.11 2.63 -0.31
C ASN A 422 -29.95 2.79 -1.31
N LEU A 423 -28.76 2.97 -0.76
CA LEU A 423 -27.50 2.75 -1.45
C LEU A 423 -26.83 1.53 -0.84
N THR A 424 -26.72 0.45 -1.60
CA THR A 424 -26.02 -0.76 -1.16
C THR A 424 -24.71 -0.92 -1.93
N ILE A 425 -23.59 -0.95 -1.22
CA ILE A 425 -22.26 -1.11 -1.80
C ILE A 425 -21.76 -2.49 -1.44
N PHE A 426 -21.46 -3.32 -2.45
CA PHE A 426 -20.77 -4.60 -2.32
C PHE A 426 -19.31 -4.41 -2.76
N HIS A 427 -18.35 -4.62 -1.88
CA HIS A 427 -16.94 -4.59 -2.18
C HIS A 427 -16.39 -6.02 -2.11
N LEU A 428 -16.12 -6.58 -3.27
CA LEU A 428 -15.75 -7.98 -3.46
C LEU A 428 -14.23 -8.19 -3.31
N ILE A 429 -13.81 -9.38 -2.91
CA ILE A 429 -12.40 -9.81 -3.03
C ILE A 429 -12.06 -10.20 -4.49
N GLY A 430 -13.07 -10.48 -5.30
CA GLY A 430 -12.98 -10.66 -6.74
C GLY A 430 -11.83 -11.54 -7.21
N GLN A 431 -10.96 -10.98 -8.04
CA GLN A 431 -9.80 -11.64 -8.65
C GLN A 431 -8.46 -11.28 -7.97
N HIS A 432 -8.49 -10.79 -6.72
CA HIS A 432 -7.27 -10.46 -5.98
C HIS A 432 -6.23 -11.58 -6.03
N VAL A 433 -4.95 -11.24 -6.11
CA VAL A 433 -3.82 -12.16 -6.24
C VAL A 433 -3.89 -13.37 -5.29
N VAL A 434 -3.28 -14.50 -5.71
CA VAL A 434 -3.54 -15.89 -5.29
C VAL A 434 -4.88 -16.37 -5.84
N TYR A 435 -5.09 -16.20 -7.15
CA TYR A 435 -6.33 -16.48 -7.90
C TYR A 435 -6.93 -17.85 -7.61
N ARG A 436 -6.12 -18.90 -7.38
CA ARG A 436 -6.58 -20.27 -7.03
C ARG A 436 -7.48 -20.31 -5.78
N GLN A 437 -7.40 -19.29 -4.92
CA GLN A 437 -8.18 -19.17 -3.68
C GLN A 437 -9.45 -18.32 -3.86
N ARG A 438 -9.67 -17.74 -5.05
CA ARG A 438 -10.80 -16.83 -5.32
C ARG A 438 -12.05 -17.55 -5.82
N SER A 439 -11.98 -18.85 -6.03
CA SER A 439 -13.12 -19.68 -6.39
C SER A 439 -13.09 -21.03 -5.66
N PRO A 440 -14.26 -21.59 -5.24
CA PRO A 440 -14.36 -22.93 -4.69
C PRO A 440 -13.86 -23.97 -5.70
N LYS A 441 -13.22 -25.04 -5.21
CA LYS A 441 -12.63 -26.08 -6.07
C LYS A 441 -13.67 -26.77 -6.98
N ASP A 442 -14.87 -26.99 -6.47
CA ASP A 442 -15.99 -27.61 -7.19
C ASP A 442 -16.66 -26.66 -8.21
N ARG A 443 -16.34 -25.38 -8.21
CA ARG A 443 -16.84 -24.36 -9.14
C ARG A 443 -15.84 -24.02 -10.26
N LYS A 444 -14.64 -24.59 -10.23
CA LYS A 444 -13.64 -24.39 -11.29
C LYS A 444 -14.01 -25.16 -12.54
N ARG A 445 -13.96 -24.48 -13.68
CA ARG A 445 -14.27 -25.03 -14.99
C ARG A 445 -13.03 -25.17 -15.88
N PHE A 446 -12.14 -24.17 -15.84
CA PHE A 446 -10.99 -24.10 -16.73
C PHE A 446 -9.76 -24.77 -16.11
N LYS A 447 -8.94 -25.39 -16.97
CA LYS A 447 -7.66 -26.03 -16.62
C LYS A 447 -6.55 -25.47 -17.50
N GLY A 448 -5.30 -25.60 -17.08
CA GLY A 448 -4.16 -25.13 -17.87
C GLY A 448 -4.11 -25.68 -19.30
N ASP A 449 -4.57 -26.92 -19.51
CA ASP A 449 -4.56 -27.55 -20.84
C ASP A 449 -5.54 -26.89 -21.82
N ASP A 450 -6.60 -26.23 -21.34
CA ASP A 450 -7.56 -25.51 -22.18
C ASP A 450 -6.91 -24.28 -22.88
N TYR A 451 -5.70 -23.89 -22.47
CA TYR A 451 -4.98 -22.73 -22.99
C TYR A 451 -3.80 -23.08 -23.91
N ILE A 452 -3.57 -24.37 -24.23
CA ILE A 452 -2.42 -24.80 -25.05
C ILE A 452 -2.45 -24.10 -26.43
N ASP A 453 -3.60 -24.07 -27.08
CA ASP A 453 -3.76 -23.48 -28.41
C ASP A 453 -4.00 -21.95 -28.34
N ILE A 454 -4.48 -21.44 -27.22
CA ILE A 454 -4.81 -20.01 -27.04
C ILE A 454 -3.57 -19.20 -26.66
N LYS A 455 -2.72 -19.75 -25.81
CA LYS A 455 -1.47 -19.13 -25.29
C LYS A 455 -0.32 -20.13 -25.40
N PRO A 456 0.12 -20.49 -26.63
CA PRO A 456 1.14 -21.55 -26.84
C PRO A 456 2.52 -21.18 -26.31
N ASN A 457 2.81 -19.90 -26.12
CA ASN A 457 4.06 -19.39 -25.55
C ASN A 457 4.17 -19.62 -24.03
N LEU A 458 3.06 -19.87 -23.34
CA LEU A 458 3.07 -20.09 -21.88
C LEU A 458 3.44 -21.53 -21.53
N ASN A 459 4.22 -21.70 -20.46
CA ASN A 459 4.50 -23.01 -19.88
C ASN A 459 3.30 -23.54 -19.08
N ALA A 460 3.36 -24.81 -18.65
CA ALA A 460 2.24 -25.47 -17.94
C ALA A 460 1.86 -24.78 -16.61
N ARG A 461 2.85 -24.20 -15.88
CA ARG A 461 2.61 -23.46 -14.63
C ARG A 461 1.88 -22.16 -14.92
N GLU A 462 2.31 -21.40 -15.91
CA GLU A 462 1.71 -20.13 -16.31
C GLU A 462 0.26 -20.32 -16.79
N ARG A 463 0.02 -21.33 -17.65
CA ARG A 463 -1.35 -21.69 -18.06
C ARG A 463 -2.21 -22.10 -16.87
N GLY A 464 -1.63 -22.77 -15.86
CA GLY A 464 -2.32 -23.08 -14.62
C GLY A 464 -2.76 -21.84 -13.84
N ILE A 465 -1.89 -20.83 -13.73
CA ILE A 465 -2.21 -19.55 -13.07
C ILE A 465 -3.28 -18.79 -13.86
N LEU A 466 -3.15 -18.74 -15.20
CA LEU A 466 -4.14 -18.12 -16.08
C LEU A 466 -5.52 -18.78 -15.94
N SER A 467 -5.56 -20.10 -15.90
CA SER A 467 -6.83 -20.84 -15.67
C SER A 467 -7.44 -20.53 -14.31
N ASP A 468 -6.63 -20.34 -13.26
CA ASP A 468 -7.10 -19.96 -11.94
C ASP A 468 -7.70 -18.54 -11.94
N TYR A 469 -7.08 -17.59 -12.68
CA TYR A 469 -7.61 -16.24 -12.86
C TYR A 469 -8.97 -16.25 -13.58
N ASP A 470 -9.09 -16.95 -14.70
CA ASP A 470 -10.34 -17.06 -15.45
C ASP A 470 -11.43 -17.80 -14.66
N ASN A 471 -11.08 -18.78 -13.82
CA ASN A 471 -12.01 -19.42 -12.90
C ASN A 471 -12.50 -18.45 -11.80
N ALA A 472 -11.65 -17.54 -11.33
CA ALA A 472 -12.05 -16.50 -10.40
C ALA A 472 -13.06 -15.54 -11.04
N ILE A 473 -12.85 -15.14 -12.30
CA ILE A 473 -13.80 -14.33 -13.08
C ILE A 473 -15.13 -15.05 -13.27
N LEU A 474 -15.10 -16.33 -13.65
CA LEU A 474 -16.32 -17.15 -13.84
C LEU A 474 -17.12 -17.29 -12.54
N TYR A 475 -16.44 -17.47 -11.42
CA TYR A 475 -17.08 -17.50 -10.11
C TYR A 475 -17.68 -16.14 -9.74
N ASN A 476 -16.94 -15.07 -9.96
CA ASN A 476 -17.40 -13.69 -9.74
C ASN A 476 -18.63 -13.35 -10.59
N ASP A 477 -18.69 -13.78 -11.87
CA ASP A 477 -19.89 -13.68 -12.72
C ASP A 477 -21.13 -14.29 -12.05
N SER A 478 -20.96 -15.40 -11.30
CA SER A 478 -22.04 -16.01 -10.57
C SER A 478 -22.47 -15.22 -9.33
N ILE A 479 -21.54 -14.60 -8.61
CA ILE A 479 -21.83 -13.77 -7.44
C ILE A 479 -22.56 -12.52 -7.87
N VAL A 480 -22.07 -11.83 -8.87
CA VAL A 480 -22.66 -10.62 -9.42
C VAL A 480 -24.09 -10.87 -9.95
N ASP A 481 -24.32 -12.01 -10.63
CA ASP A 481 -25.67 -12.41 -11.05
C ASP A 481 -26.60 -12.64 -9.87
N GLN A 482 -26.14 -13.27 -8.79
CA GLN A 482 -26.92 -13.49 -7.57
C GLN A 482 -27.22 -12.17 -6.82
N ILE A 483 -26.33 -11.16 -6.88
CA ILE A 483 -26.63 -9.82 -6.39
C ILE A 483 -27.77 -9.24 -7.22
N MET A 484 -27.66 -9.20 -8.54
CA MET A 484 -28.74 -8.67 -9.40
C MET A 484 -30.08 -9.39 -9.19
N GLN A 485 -30.09 -10.71 -8.91
CA GLN A 485 -31.32 -11.45 -8.62
C GLN A 485 -32.06 -10.93 -7.39
N ARG A 486 -31.35 -10.50 -6.34
CA ARG A 486 -31.94 -9.93 -5.13
C ARG A 486 -32.68 -8.64 -5.37
N PHE A 487 -32.30 -7.90 -6.43
CA PHE A 487 -32.91 -6.63 -6.82
C PHE A 487 -33.84 -6.74 -8.04
N GLU A 488 -34.04 -7.92 -8.61
CA GLU A 488 -34.83 -8.12 -9.85
C GLU A 488 -36.28 -7.60 -9.72
N GLN A 489 -36.91 -7.77 -8.55
CA GLN A 489 -38.29 -7.36 -8.30
C GLN A 489 -38.42 -5.95 -7.71
N ARG A 490 -37.29 -5.34 -7.36
CA ARG A 490 -37.23 -3.98 -6.80
C ARG A 490 -37.16 -2.93 -7.90
N GLU A 491 -37.34 -1.67 -7.57
CA GLU A 491 -37.08 -0.53 -8.47
C GLU A 491 -35.63 -0.14 -8.35
N ALA A 492 -34.75 -0.92 -8.97
CA ALA A 492 -33.34 -0.90 -8.71
C ALA A 492 -32.49 -0.70 -9.96
N ILE A 493 -31.36 0.00 -9.76
CA ILE A 493 -30.25 0.14 -10.69
C ILE A 493 -28.99 -0.42 -10.04
N VAL A 494 -28.25 -1.25 -10.79
CA VAL A 494 -27.02 -1.90 -10.33
C VAL A 494 -25.87 -1.46 -11.23
N ILE A 495 -24.81 -0.92 -10.64
CA ILE A 495 -23.59 -0.50 -11.31
C ILE A 495 -22.47 -1.45 -10.89
N TYR A 496 -21.73 -1.98 -11.86
CA TYR A 496 -20.54 -2.78 -11.63
C TYR A 496 -19.30 -2.04 -12.13
N VAL A 497 -18.32 -1.95 -11.26
CA VAL A 497 -17.01 -1.37 -11.56
C VAL A 497 -15.96 -2.12 -10.74
N PRO A 498 -14.96 -2.77 -11.35
CA PRO A 498 -13.78 -3.17 -10.58
C PRO A 498 -12.93 -1.96 -10.27
N ASP A 499 -12.12 -2.07 -9.26
CA ASP A 499 -11.20 -1.01 -8.87
C ASP A 499 -10.13 -0.78 -9.94
N HIS A 500 -9.46 -1.82 -10.43
CA HIS A 500 -8.46 -1.76 -11.50
C HIS A 500 -8.43 -3.08 -12.31
N GLY A 501 -7.64 -3.07 -13.38
CA GLY A 501 -7.31 -4.27 -14.14
C GLY A 501 -6.19 -5.08 -13.50
N GLU A 502 -5.70 -6.08 -14.23
CA GLU A 502 -4.69 -7.03 -13.77
C GLU A 502 -3.91 -7.58 -14.96
N GLU A 503 -2.59 -7.54 -14.91
CA GLU A 503 -1.78 -8.27 -15.88
C GLU A 503 -1.89 -9.78 -15.59
N CYS A 504 -2.23 -10.56 -16.61
CA CYS A 504 -2.26 -12.01 -16.50
C CYS A 504 -1.81 -12.66 -17.81
N TYR A 505 -0.52 -12.56 -18.09
CA TYR A 505 0.10 -13.14 -19.30
C TYR A 505 -0.44 -12.56 -20.60
N GLU A 506 -0.64 -11.23 -20.65
CA GLU A 506 -1.07 -10.54 -21.87
C GLU A 506 0.04 -10.48 -22.92
N GLY A 507 -0.35 -10.65 -24.20
CA GLY A 507 0.62 -10.71 -25.29
C GLY A 507 1.71 -11.75 -25.05
N ASP A 508 2.98 -11.34 -25.13
CA ASP A 508 4.16 -12.18 -24.91
C ASP A 508 4.74 -12.05 -23.50
N MET A 509 3.99 -11.45 -22.56
CA MET A 509 4.44 -11.27 -21.18
C MET A 509 4.37 -12.57 -20.39
N HIS A 510 5.49 -12.92 -19.73
CA HIS A 510 5.58 -14.00 -18.75
C HIS A 510 5.44 -13.45 -17.32
N PHE A 511 4.42 -12.60 -17.11
CA PHE A 511 4.16 -11.94 -15.84
C PHE A 511 2.66 -11.98 -15.49
N PHE A 512 2.34 -11.97 -14.22
CA PHE A 512 1.00 -11.81 -13.68
C PHE A 512 1.01 -10.94 -12.43
N CYS A 513 -0.13 -10.43 -12.01
CA CYS A 513 -0.30 -9.41 -10.98
C CYS A 513 -0.13 -7.99 -11.58
N ARG A 514 0.40 -7.03 -10.84
CA ARG A 514 0.52 -5.64 -11.29
C ARG A 514 1.95 -5.17 -11.26
N LEU A 515 2.35 -4.44 -12.28
CA LEU A 515 3.61 -3.70 -12.29
C LEU A 515 3.39 -2.35 -11.61
N HIS A 516 3.99 -2.17 -10.44
CA HIS A 516 3.92 -0.93 -9.67
C HIS A 516 4.83 0.18 -10.23
N SER A 517 5.26 0.06 -11.48
CA SER A 517 6.09 1.07 -12.15
C SER A 517 5.31 2.36 -12.38
N ALA A 518 6.02 3.50 -12.25
CA ALA A 518 5.50 4.80 -12.69
C ALA A 518 5.45 4.92 -14.22
N ASP A 519 6.24 4.14 -14.94
CA ASP A 519 6.27 4.12 -16.40
C ASP A 519 5.10 3.28 -16.94
N ILE A 520 4.16 3.94 -17.58
CA ILE A 520 2.98 3.30 -18.17
C ILE A 520 3.11 3.37 -19.70
N ASP A 521 3.26 2.22 -20.33
CA ASP A 521 3.11 2.06 -21.77
C ASP A 521 1.67 1.65 -22.16
N ALA A 522 1.36 1.62 -23.44
CA ALA A 522 0.03 1.27 -23.92
C ALA A 522 -0.40 -0.14 -23.48
N ARG A 523 0.51 -1.12 -23.51
CA ARG A 523 0.23 -2.50 -23.13
C ARG A 523 -0.10 -2.62 -21.64
N LEU A 524 0.71 -2.01 -20.76
CA LEU A 524 0.44 -1.97 -19.33
C LEU A 524 -0.90 -1.28 -19.05
N ALA A 525 -1.17 -0.18 -19.76
CA ALA A 525 -2.43 0.54 -19.62
C ALA A 525 -3.63 -0.34 -19.98
N HIS A 526 -3.55 -1.10 -21.06
CA HIS A 526 -4.62 -2.02 -21.47
C HIS A 526 -4.83 -3.18 -20.49
N ALA A 527 -3.78 -3.71 -19.88
CA ALA A 527 -3.91 -4.81 -18.95
C ALA A 527 -4.41 -4.35 -17.55
N GLU A 528 -3.85 -3.27 -17.03
CA GLU A 528 -4.03 -2.90 -15.63
C GLU A 528 -5.01 -1.73 -15.38
N PHE A 529 -5.42 -1.00 -16.45
CA PHE A 529 -6.33 0.13 -16.31
C PHE A 529 -7.62 -0.01 -17.12
N ASP A 530 -7.66 -0.79 -18.22
CA ASP A 530 -8.90 -1.10 -18.92
C ASP A 530 -9.75 -2.06 -18.11
N ILE A 531 -10.93 -1.60 -17.71
CA ILE A 531 -11.81 -2.35 -16.83
C ILE A 531 -13.20 -2.56 -17.46
N PRO A 532 -13.86 -3.69 -17.14
CA PRO A 532 -15.26 -3.87 -17.50
C PRO A 532 -16.14 -2.94 -16.65
N PHE A 533 -17.04 -2.23 -17.28
CA PHE A 533 -18.01 -1.37 -16.61
C PHE A 533 -19.39 -1.55 -17.24
N TRP A 534 -20.42 -1.76 -16.44
CA TRP A 534 -21.77 -1.87 -16.93
C TRP A 534 -22.81 -1.40 -15.91
N ILE A 535 -23.99 -1.05 -16.42
CA ILE A 535 -25.15 -0.68 -15.63
C ILE A 535 -26.30 -1.61 -15.99
N TRP A 536 -26.90 -2.22 -14.99
CA TRP A 536 -28.11 -3.02 -15.13
C TRP A 536 -29.29 -2.34 -14.43
N CYS A 537 -30.45 -2.39 -15.09
CA CYS A 537 -31.71 -1.86 -14.55
C CYS A 537 -32.74 -2.98 -14.40
N SER A 538 -33.45 -3.02 -13.28
CA SER A 538 -34.59 -3.92 -13.10
C SER A 538 -35.71 -3.56 -14.10
N LYS A 539 -36.58 -4.53 -14.39
CA LYS A 539 -37.74 -4.31 -15.26
C LYS A 539 -38.64 -3.16 -14.75
N LYS A 540 -38.80 -3.07 -13.44
CA LYS A 540 -39.59 -2.02 -12.80
C LYS A 540 -38.93 -0.65 -12.94
N TYR A 541 -37.61 -0.59 -12.79
CA TYR A 541 -36.83 0.65 -12.98
C TYR A 541 -36.93 1.17 -14.43
N VAL A 542 -36.67 0.34 -15.45
CA VAL A 542 -36.74 0.72 -16.85
C VAL A 542 -38.12 1.31 -17.21
N ARG A 543 -39.18 0.69 -16.68
CA ARG A 543 -40.56 1.15 -16.92
C ARG A 543 -40.85 2.50 -16.28
N ARG A 544 -40.31 2.76 -15.07
CA ARG A 544 -40.58 4.00 -14.33
C ARG A 544 -39.64 5.14 -14.70
N HIS A 545 -38.43 4.83 -15.12
CA HIS A 545 -37.38 5.79 -15.46
C HIS A 545 -36.87 5.62 -16.91
N PRO A 546 -37.76 5.63 -17.93
CA PRO A 546 -37.35 5.37 -19.31
C PRO A 546 -36.41 6.44 -19.86
N LYS A 547 -36.44 7.66 -19.34
CA LYS A 547 -35.53 8.74 -19.74
C LYS A 547 -34.10 8.41 -19.26
N VAL A 548 -33.91 8.10 -18.00
CA VAL A 548 -32.61 7.74 -17.42
C VAL A 548 -32.02 6.51 -18.14
N PHE A 549 -32.88 5.50 -18.40
CA PHE A 549 -32.41 4.31 -19.12
C PHE A 549 -31.94 4.64 -20.55
N ARG A 550 -32.63 5.53 -21.28
CA ARG A 550 -32.16 5.98 -22.60
C ARG A 550 -30.84 6.76 -22.52
N GLU A 551 -30.65 7.59 -21.49
CA GLU A 551 -29.40 8.31 -21.25
C GLU A 551 -28.25 7.32 -21.02
N ILE A 552 -28.44 6.25 -20.23
CA ILE A 552 -27.49 5.18 -20.00
C ILE A 552 -27.14 4.47 -21.34
N VAL A 553 -28.13 4.10 -22.14
CA VAL A 553 -27.89 3.44 -23.44
C VAL A 553 -27.13 4.34 -24.41
N ALA A 554 -27.46 5.63 -24.45
CA ALA A 554 -26.79 6.60 -25.30
C ALA A 554 -25.32 6.82 -24.94
N ALA A 555 -24.97 6.73 -23.64
CA ALA A 555 -23.63 6.97 -23.12
C ALA A 555 -22.67 5.77 -23.26
N ARG A 556 -23.12 4.60 -23.70
CA ARG A 556 -22.37 3.34 -23.65
C ARG A 556 -21.01 3.32 -24.37
N HIS A 557 -20.77 4.24 -25.28
CA HIS A 557 -19.52 4.36 -26.05
C HIS A 557 -18.68 5.57 -25.63
N ARG A 558 -19.12 6.34 -24.63
CA ARG A 558 -18.39 7.50 -24.14
C ARG A 558 -17.12 7.06 -23.41
N ARG A 559 -16.09 7.87 -23.60
CA ARG A 559 -14.82 7.74 -22.86
C ARG A 559 -15.06 8.07 -21.39
N PHE A 560 -14.66 7.21 -20.49
CA PHE A 560 -14.88 7.41 -19.06
C PHE A 560 -13.67 6.99 -18.22
N MET A 561 -13.38 7.74 -17.18
CA MET A 561 -12.47 7.34 -16.12
C MET A 561 -13.23 7.35 -14.80
N THR A 562 -13.03 6.30 -13.97
CA THR A 562 -13.91 5.99 -12.84
C THR A 562 -13.76 6.92 -11.64
N ASP A 563 -12.79 7.83 -11.64
CA ASP A 563 -12.70 8.95 -10.69
C ASP A 563 -13.94 9.88 -10.71
N ALA A 564 -14.69 9.87 -11.81
CA ALA A 564 -15.92 10.66 -11.97
C ALA A 564 -17.21 9.88 -11.62
N LEU A 565 -17.11 8.61 -11.20
CA LEU A 565 -18.26 7.78 -10.83
C LEU A 565 -19.15 8.40 -9.74
N PRO A 566 -18.64 9.09 -8.71
CA PRO A 566 -19.47 9.76 -7.70
C PRO A 566 -20.51 10.71 -8.30
N HIS A 567 -20.17 11.44 -9.37
CA HIS A 567 -21.11 12.35 -10.03
C HIS A 567 -22.24 11.62 -10.74
N LEU A 568 -21.99 10.46 -11.33
CA LEU A 568 -23.02 9.59 -11.87
C LEU A 568 -23.98 9.08 -10.77
N LEU A 569 -23.42 8.60 -9.64
CA LEU A 569 -24.22 8.07 -8.52
C LEU A 569 -25.12 9.15 -7.92
N VAL A 570 -24.58 10.34 -7.66
CA VAL A 570 -25.33 11.50 -7.12
C VAL A 570 -26.47 11.90 -8.07
N TYR A 571 -26.24 11.91 -9.38
CA TYR A 571 -27.28 12.19 -10.38
C TYR A 571 -28.39 11.11 -10.37
N LEU A 572 -28.01 9.84 -10.36
CA LEU A 572 -28.97 8.72 -10.35
C LEU A 572 -29.84 8.72 -9.10
N ALA A 573 -29.30 9.17 -7.97
CA ALA A 573 -30.05 9.36 -6.73
C ALA A 573 -31.01 10.55 -6.79
N GLY A 574 -30.80 11.49 -7.68
CA GLY A 574 -31.52 12.77 -7.74
C GLY A 574 -31.09 13.73 -6.64
N ILE A 575 -29.85 13.60 -6.16
CA ILE A 575 -29.26 14.48 -5.15
C ILE A 575 -28.74 15.76 -5.84
N HIS A 576 -29.19 16.90 -5.34
CA HIS A 576 -28.69 18.22 -5.73
C HIS A 576 -27.77 18.75 -4.62
N ALA A 577 -26.49 18.90 -4.93
CA ALA A 577 -25.46 19.34 -3.99
C ALA A 577 -24.45 20.25 -4.72
N PRO A 578 -23.83 21.20 -4.01
CA PRO A 578 -22.80 22.09 -4.59
C PRO A 578 -21.61 21.36 -5.19
N ASP A 579 -21.29 20.17 -4.64
CA ASP A 579 -20.16 19.34 -5.10
C ASP A 579 -20.46 18.55 -6.38
N TYR A 580 -21.71 18.51 -6.86
CA TYR A 580 -22.09 17.86 -8.09
C TYR A 580 -21.73 18.73 -9.33
N ASN A 581 -21.16 18.10 -10.34
CA ASN A 581 -20.86 18.73 -11.63
C ASN A 581 -21.33 17.86 -12.80
N SER A 582 -22.25 18.39 -13.62
CA SER A 582 -22.81 17.67 -14.78
C SER A 582 -21.78 17.30 -15.85
N LYS A 583 -20.67 18.05 -15.96
CA LYS A 583 -19.56 17.76 -16.87
C LYS A 583 -18.81 16.46 -16.55
N TYR A 584 -18.91 15.98 -15.32
CA TYR A 584 -18.31 14.72 -14.89
C TYR A 584 -19.30 13.55 -14.86
N ASN A 585 -20.58 13.82 -15.02
CA ASN A 585 -21.60 12.77 -15.06
C ASN A 585 -21.69 12.13 -16.44
N LEU A 586 -21.23 10.88 -16.54
CA LEU A 586 -21.14 10.08 -17.76
C LEU A 586 -22.39 10.10 -18.64
N ILE A 587 -23.60 10.11 -18.07
CA ILE A 587 -24.86 10.06 -18.81
C ILE A 587 -25.48 11.44 -19.04
N SER A 588 -24.88 12.50 -18.52
CA SER A 588 -25.33 13.88 -18.74
C SER A 588 -25.16 14.30 -20.23
N PRO A 589 -26.06 15.13 -20.76
CA PRO A 589 -25.80 15.79 -22.04
C PRO A 589 -24.63 16.78 -22.01
N ASP A 590 -24.29 17.30 -20.82
CA ASP A 590 -23.17 18.23 -20.61
C ASP A 590 -21.83 17.52 -20.36
N TYR A 591 -21.79 16.19 -20.43
CA TYR A 591 -20.60 15.42 -20.13
C TYR A 591 -19.41 15.83 -21.01
N ASP A 592 -18.27 16.11 -20.37
CA ASP A 592 -17.04 16.48 -21.07
C ASP A 592 -16.27 15.23 -21.50
N GLU A 593 -16.55 14.75 -22.72
CA GLU A 593 -15.86 13.61 -23.33
C GLU A 593 -14.39 13.90 -23.66
N MET A 594 -14.00 15.18 -23.70
CA MET A 594 -12.62 15.59 -24.04
C MET A 594 -11.72 15.71 -22.82
N ARG A 595 -12.27 15.49 -21.63
CA ARG A 595 -11.47 15.49 -20.39
C ARG A 595 -10.33 14.47 -20.51
N PRO A 596 -9.06 14.87 -20.27
CA PRO A 596 -7.92 13.93 -20.26
C PRO A 596 -8.10 12.84 -19.21
N ARG A 597 -7.80 11.60 -19.58
CA ARG A 597 -7.78 10.46 -18.64
C ARG A 597 -6.36 10.24 -18.15
N ILE A 598 -6.03 10.87 -17.02
CA ILE A 598 -4.66 10.89 -16.47
C ILE A 598 -4.47 9.72 -15.50
N LEU A 599 -3.72 8.73 -15.93
CA LEU A 599 -3.36 7.57 -15.12
C LEU A 599 -2.23 7.92 -14.14
N LYS A 600 -2.35 7.47 -12.89
CA LYS A 600 -1.39 7.71 -11.79
C LYS A 600 -0.99 9.19 -11.65
N GLY A 601 -1.85 10.11 -12.04
CA GLY A 601 -1.58 11.56 -11.98
C GLY A 601 -0.53 12.07 -12.98
N THR A 602 0.01 11.25 -13.88
CA THR A 602 1.13 11.60 -14.76
C THR A 602 0.92 11.29 -16.23
N THR A 603 0.31 10.17 -16.55
CA THR A 603 0.25 9.63 -17.92
C THR A 603 -1.12 9.80 -18.55
N ASP A 604 -1.20 10.53 -19.66
CA ASP A 604 -2.43 10.70 -20.43
C ASP A 604 -2.72 9.41 -21.23
N TYR A 605 -3.73 8.64 -20.80
CA TYR A 605 -4.15 7.39 -21.42
C TYR A 605 -4.45 7.55 -22.91
N ASP A 606 -5.09 8.64 -23.27
CA ASP A 606 -5.56 8.89 -24.64
C ASP A 606 -4.43 9.27 -25.61
N LYS A 607 -3.23 9.51 -25.10
CA LYS A 607 -2.01 9.77 -25.89
C LYS A 607 -1.06 8.59 -25.96
N LEU A 608 -1.37 7.49 -25.28
CA LEU A 608 -0.57 6.27 -25.39
C LEU A 608 -0.76 5.68 -26.79
N SER A 609 0.31 5.61 -27.56
CA SER A 609 0.32 4.94 -28.86
C SER A 609 0.69 3.48 -28.67
N GLU A 610 -0.02 2.58 -29.32
CA GLU A 610 0.48 1.21 -29.54
C GLU A 610 1.76 1.32 -30.38
N LYS A 611 2.90 0.94 -29.80
CA LYS A 611 4.17 0.86 -30.51
C LYS A 611 4.37 -0.53 -31.07
#